data_4f12db2e62f5282165c65451d8d7e368
#
_entry.id   4f12db2e62f5282165c65451d8d7e368
#
_cell.length_a   1.000
_cell.length_b   1.000
_cell.length_c   1.000
_cell.angle_alpha   90.00
_cell.angle_beta   90.00
_cell.angle_gamma   90.00
#
_symmetry.space_group_name_H-M   'P 1'
#
loop_
_entity.id
_entity.type
_entity.pdbx_description
1 polymer ?
#
loop_
_entity_poly.entity_id
_entity_poly.type
_entity_poly.pdbx_seq_one_letter_code
_entity_poly.pdbx_strand_id
1 'polypeptide(L)'
;MTTAALIVAAGRGSRAGGDLPKQYARLAGQTVLAWSLTAFGDLAEITHVQVVIHPDDAPLFVRSVPANAAKMLPPVHGGATRQQSVLAGLEALSGKGIKKVLIHDAARPFVHPATILSVISALDHHPGALAATPLADTLKRESQAGLVAETIPRAGLWRAQTPQGFRFDDILAAHRKAATSGRDDFTDDAAIAEWARLPVVLVEDSPANFKITTPADLRMADKLIMTSPLPEWLPCSGTGFDVHRFTDGDNVMLGGIRIPHTHGLAAHSDGDVVLHALTDAVLGALGEGDIGQHFPPSDPKWRGAASHIFLKDAVRRVYDHGGRIANADVTLLCEAPKIGPHRDAMKANIAQIMGLDPARVGVKATTTEGLGFTGRREGIAAMASVMLLLP
;
A
#
# COMPACT_ATOMS: atom_id res chain seq x y z
N MET A 1 -19.58 -4.50 -20.33
CA MET A 1 -18.51 -4.41 -21.35
C MET A 1 -17.17 -4.62 -20.69
N THR A 2 -16.19 -5.25 -21.35
CA THR A 2 -14.88 -5.54 -20.76
C THR A 2 -14.00 -4.29 -20.77
N THR A 3 -13.65 -3.76 -19.59
CA THR A 3 -12.83 -2.56 -19.43
C THR A 3 -11.49 -2.93 -18.80
N ALA A 4 -10.39 -2.47 -19.39
CA ALA A 4 -9.05 -2.62 -18.82
C ALA A 4 -8.50 -1.28 -18.31
N ALA A 5 -7.76 -1.32 -17.21
CA ALA A 5 -6.88 -0.24 -16.80
C ALA A 5 -5.44 -0.56 -17.26
N LEU A 6 -4.81 0.39 -17.93
CA LEU A 6 -3.42 0.33 -18.34
C LEU A 6 -2.62 1.32 -17.51
N ILE A 7 -1.86 0.82 -16.53
CA ILE A 7 -1.10 1.63 -15.60
C ILE A 7 0.36 1.77 -16.09
N VAL A 8 0.77 3.00 -16.41
CA VAL A 8 2.09 3.29 -16.98
C VAL A 8 3.08 3.61 -15.86
N ALA A 9 3.97 2.67 -15.57
CA ALA A 9 4.95 2.74 -14.50
C ALA A 9 6.42 2.60 -14.99
N ALA A 10 6.67 2.66 -16.31
CA ALA A 10 8.01 2.46 -16.88
C ALA A 10 8.95 3.68 -16.80
N GLY A 11 8.47 4.85 -16.34
CA GLY A 11 9.25 6.08 -16.29
C GLY A 11 10.33 6.08 -15.22
N ARG A 12 11.56 6.47 -15.55
CA ARG A 12 12.68 6.57 -14.59
C ARG A 12 12.65 7.80 -13.67
N GLY A 13 11.84 8.82 -13.99
CA GLY A 13 11.59 9.97 -13.12
C GLY A 13 12.83 10.74 -12.66
N SER A 14 13.77 11.01 -13.55
CA SER A 14 15.07 11.66 -13.26
C SER A 14 15.00 12.99 -12.48
N ARG A 15 13.82 13.61 -12.40
CA ARG A 15 13.57 14.88 -11.69
C ARG A 15 13.19 14.69 -10.21
N ALA A 16 12.96 13.47 -9.74
CA ALA A 16 12.52 13.23 -8.35
C ALA A 16 13.67 13.07 -7.35
N GLY A 17 14.93 13.03 -7.79
CA GLY A 17 16.13 13.17 -6.94
C GLY A 17 16.38 12.06 -5.92
N GLY A 18 15.88 10.84 -6.12
CA GLY A 18 16.09 9.71 -5.21
C GLY A 18 16.62 8.46 -5.92
N ASP A 19 17.14 7.50 -5.16
CA ASP A 19 17.68 6.23 -5.66
C ASP A 19 16.57 5.30 -6.23
N LEU A 20 15.30 5.56 -5.91
CA LEU A 20 14.15 4.79 -6.39
C LEU A 20 13.32 5.60 -7.38
N PRO A 21 12.81 4.97 -8.47
CA PRO A 21 11.82 5.62 -9.33
C PRO A 21 10.57 6.03 -8.52
N LYS A 22 10.04 7.22 -8.78
CA LYS A 22 8.99 7.88 -7.98
C LYS A 22 7.73 7.04 -7.75
N GLN A 23 7.36 6.18 -8.70
CA GLN A 23 6.22 5.28 -8.58
C GLN A 23 6.41 4.21 -7.50
N TYR A 24 7.64 3.94 -7.09
CA TYR A 24 8.00 3.02 -6.01
C TYR A 24 8.37 3.75 -4.70
N ALA A 25 8.34 5.10 -4.69
CA ALA A 25 8.48 5.86 -3.46
C ALA A 25 7.34 5.52 -2.49
N ARG A 26 7.63 5.53 -1.19
CA ARG A 26 6.63 5.27 -0.15
C ARG A 26 5.76 6.49 0.09
N LEU A 27 4.46 6.24 0.18
CA LEU A 27 3.40 7.20 0.44
C LEU A 27 2.45 6.57 1.46
N ALA A 28 2.44 7.06 2.70
CA ALA A 28 1.65 6.52 3.80
C ALA A 28 1.76 4.98 3.95
N GLY A 29 3.00 4.47 3.93
CA GLY A 29 3.28 3.05 4.14
C GLY A 29 3.23 2.15 2.90
N GLN A 30 2.56 2.56 1.82
CA GLN A 30 2.49 1.85 0.55
C GLN A 30 3.32 2.56 -0.54
N THR A 31 3.56 1.92 -1.68
CA THR A 31 4.17 2.61 -2.83
C THR A 31 3.13 3.47 -3.55
N VAL A 32 3.58 4.54 -4.21
CA VAL A 32 2.71 5.37 -5.07
C VAL A 32 1.98 4.52 -6.11
N LEU A 33 2.67 3.52 -6.69
CA LEU A 33 2.08 2.57 -7.62
C LEU A 33 0.96 1.75 -6.96
N ALA A 34 1.16 1.26 -5.73
CA ALA A 34 0.15 0.46 -5.02
C ALA A 34 -1.17 1.23 -4.85
N TRP A 35 -1.12 2.53 -4.53
CA TRP A 35 -2.30 3.39 -4.46
C TRP A 35 -3.06 3.44 -5.80
N SER A 36 -2.33 3.63 -6.91
CA SER A 36 -2.96 3.62 -8.24
C SER A 36 -3.55 2.25 -8.58
N LEU A 37 -2.85 1.14 -8.25
CA LEU A 37 -3.34 -0.22 -8.50
C LEU A 37 -4.62 -0.52 -7.71
N THR A 38 -4.69 -0.11 -6.45
CA THR A 38 -5.87 -0.26 -5.59
C THR A 38 -7.06 0.51 -6.16
N ALA A 39 -6.86 1.79 -6.54
CA ALA A 39 -7.93 2.63 -7.08
C ALA A 39 -8.65 2.02 -8.30
N PHE A 40 -7.93 1.32 -9.16
CA PHE A 40 -8.53 0.64 -10.31
C PHE A 40 -8.94 -0.81 -10.01
N GLY A 41 -8.18 -1.53 -9.18
CA GLY A 41 -8.44 -2.93 -8.85
C GLY A 41 -9.74 -3.16 -8.09
N ASP A 42 -10.12 -2.24 -7.23
CA ASP A 42 -11.32 -2.33 -6.38
C ASP A 42 -12.63 -2.06 -7.13
N LEU A 43 -12.57 -1.42 -8.32
CA LEU A 43 -13.76 -1.11 -9.09
C LEU A 43 -14.29 -2.32 -9.87
N ALA A 44 -15.57 -2.64 -9.71
CA ALA A 44 -16.22 -3.77 -10.38
C ALA A 44 -16.21 -3.63 -11.90
N GLU A 45 -16.26 -2.40 -12.42
CA GLU A 45 -16.27 -2.06 -13.83
C GLU A 45 -14.94 -2.35 -14.53
N ILE A 46 -13.84 -2.41 -13.79
CA ILE A 46 -12.51 -2.79 -14.29
C ILE A 46 -12.38 -4.31 -14.20
N THR A 47 -12.18 -4.95 -15.34
CA THR A 47 -12.04 -6.40 -15.45
C THR A 47 -10.59 -6.86 -15.51
N HIS A 48 -9.69 -6.02 -16.00
CA HIS A 48 -8.27 -6.31 -16.16
C HIS A 48 -7.43 -5.08 -15.77
N VAL A 49 -6.31 -5.32 -15.13
CA VAL A 49 -5.30 -4.29 -14.85
C VAL A 49 -3.97 -4.74 -15.47
N GLN A 50 -3.52 -4.03 -16.49
CA GLN A 50 -2.23 -4.24 -17.13
C GLN A 50 -1.26 -3.18 -16.66
N VAL A 51 -0.09 -3.58 -16.18
CA VAL A 51 0.96 -2.65 -15.75
C VAL A 51 2.12 -2.70 -16.73
N VAL A 52 2.62 -1.52 -17.10
CA VAL A 52 3.84 -1.38 -17.89
C VAL A 52 4.95 -0.88 -16.99
N ILE A 53 6.02 -1.67 -16.86
CA ILE A 53 7.16 -1.38 -15.97
C ILE A 53 8.46 -1.23 -16.77
N HIS A 54 9.46 -0.60 -16.17
CA HIS A 54 10.82 -0.71 -16.71
C HIS A 54 11.37 -2.12 -16.47
N PRO A 55 12.17 -2.71 -17.38
CA PRO A 55 12.71 -4.06 -17.20
C PRO A 55 13.42 -4.30 -15.86
N ASP A 56 14.18 -3.32 -15.38
CA ASP A 56 14.95 -3.42 -14.12
C ASP A 56 14.07 -3.30 -12.87
N ASP A 57 12.81 -2.89 -13.01
CA ASP A 57 11.93 -2.60 -11.88
C ASP A 57 11.08 -3.81 -11.44
N ALA A 58 11.26 -4.98 -12.04
CA ALA A 58 10.47 -6.18 -11.71
C ALA A 58 10.47 -6.53 -10.20
N PRO A 59 11.61 -6.47 -9.46
CA PRO A 59 11.59 -6.72 -8.01
C PRO A 59 10.83 -5.65 -7.21
N LEU A 60 10.84 -4.39 -7.65
CA LEU A 60 10.11 -3.29 -7.02
C LEU A 60 8.60 -3.42 -7.29
N PHE A 61 8.24 -3.81 -8.51
CA PHE A 61 6.86 -4.08 -8.89
C PHE A 61 6.23 -5.17 -8.02
N VAL A 62 6.88 -6.32 -7.87
CA VAL A 62 6.37 -7.44 -7.07
C VAL A 62 6.05 -7.00 -5.62
N ARG A 63 6.89 -6.13 -5.03
CA ARG A 63 6.68 -5.59 -3.67
C ARG A 63 5.57 -4.54 -3.60
N SER A 64 5.12 -4.02 -4.74
CA SER A 64 4.10 -2.97 -4.85
C SER A 64 2.72 -3.51 -5.20
N VAL A 65 2.62 -4.80 -5.52
CA VAL A 65 1.35 -5.44 -5.86
C VAL A 65 0.49 -5.59 -4.60
N PRO A 66 -0.74 -5.04 -4.57
CA PRO A 66 -1.66 -5.25 -3.46
C PRO A 66 -2.01 -6.74 -3.28
N ALA A 67 -2.35 -7.14 -2.05
CA ALA A 67 -2.76 -8.53 -1.76
C ALA A 67 -3.99 -8.99 -2.57
N ASN A 68 -4.90 -8.05 -2.88
CA ASN A 68 -6.10 -8.30 -3.69
C ASN A 68 -5.86 -7.97 -5.18
N ALA A 69 -4.98 -8.72 -5.83
CA ALA A 69 -4.55 -8.47 -7.21
C ALA A 69 -5.23 -9.37 -8.26
N ALA A 70 -6.43 -9.89 -7.99
CA ALA A 70 -7.11 -10.89 -8.84
C ALA A 70 -7.32 -10.47 -10.32
N LYS A 71 -7.39 -9.16 -10.59
CA LYS A 71 -7.59 -8.59 -11.94
C LYS A 71 -6.27 -8.26 -12.65
N MET A 72 -5.13 -8.42 -11.96
CA MET A 72 -3.84 -8.04 -12.52
C MET A 72 -3.33 -9.08 -13.51
N LEU A 73 -2.93 -8.59 -14.68
CA LEU A 73 -2.20 -9.37 -15.67
C LEU A 73 -0.70 -9.33 -15.38
N PRO A 74 0.08 -10.30 -15.88
CA PRO A 74 1.53 -10.22 -15.81
C PRO A 74 2.02 -8.87 -16.37
N PRO A 75 2.98 -8.21 -15.71
CA PRO A 75 3.49 -6.92 -16.18
C PRO A 75 4.20 -7.05 -17.52
N VAL A 76 4.19 -5.98 -18.31
CA VAL A 76 4.95 -5.91 -19.56
C VAL A 76 6.02 -4.83 -19.46
N HIS A 77 7.07 -4.98 -20.24
CA HIS A 77 8.16 -4.01 -20.27
C HIS A 77 7.82 -2.83 -21.18
N GLY A 78 8.07 -1.62 -20.71
CA GLY A 78 7.93 -0.40 -21.49
C GLY A 78 9.09 -0.17 -22.46
N GLY A 79 8.91 0.80 -23.35
CA GLY A 79 9.92 1.27 -24.28
C GLY A 79 10.68 2.50 -23.77
N ALA A 80 11.48 3.10 -24.65
CA ALA A 80 12.29 4.28 -24.37
C ALA A 80 11.44 5.54 -24.09
N THR A 81 10.24 5.62 -24.65
CA THR A 81 9.32 6.75 -24.48
C THR A 81 8.02 6.31 -23.79
N ARG A 82 7.23 7.29 -23.25
CA ARG A 82 5.90 7.02 -22.70
C ARG A 82 4.98 6.41 -23.77
N GLN A 83 5.02 6.95 -24.99
CA GLN A 83 4.24 6.46 -26.13
C GLN A 83 4.54 4.98 -26.42
N GLN A 84 5.81 4.59 -26.50
CA GLN A 84 6.21 3.19 -26.72
C GLN A 84 5.76 2.28 -25.56
N SER A 85 5.84 2.78 -24.34
CA SER A 85 5.38 2.04 -23.15
C SER A 85 3.87 1.81 -23.20
N VAL A 86 3.08 2.81 -23.56
CA VAL A 86 1.63 2.67 -23.72
C VAL A 86 1.31 1.69 -24.84
N LEU A 87 1.97 1.78 -26.00
CA LEU A 87 1.76 0.84 -27.10
C LEU A 87 2.05 -0.60 -26.67
N ALA A 88 3.15 -0.85 -25.95
CA ALA A 88 3.48 -2.18 -25.43
C ALA A 88 2.35 -2.73 -24.52
N GLY A 89 1.79 -1.89 -23.68
CA GLY A 89 0.67 -2.27 -22.82
C GLY A 89 -0.63 -2.52 -23.61
N LEU A 90 -0.94 -1.72 -24.62
CA LEU A 90 -2.09 -1.94 -25.50
C LEU A 90 -1.96 -3.23 -26.31
N GLU A 91 -0.77 -3.53 -26.83
CA GLU A 91 -0.49 -4.79 -27.54
C GLU A 91 -0.69 -6.02 -26.62
N ALA A 92 -0.29 -5.95 -25.37
CA ALA A 92 -0.48 -7.02 -24.40
C ALA A 92 -1.95 -7.26 -24.05
N LEU A 93 -2.81 -6.25 -24.21
CA LEU A 93 -4.26 -6.35 -24.04
C LEU A 93 -4.97 -6.83 -25.33
N SER A 94 -4.30 -6.82 -26.48
CA SER A 94 -4.87 -7.26 -27.75
C SER A 94 -5.29 -8.74 -27.69
N GLY A 95 -6.41 -9.06 -28.30
CA GLY A 95 -6.98 -10.42 -28.29
C GLY A 95 -7.67 -10.85 -27.00
N LYS A 96 -7.73 -10.00 -25.96
CA LYS A 96 -8.38 -10.31 -24.67
C LYS A 96 -9.85 -9.87 -24.59
N GLY A 97 -10.45 -9.45 -25.72
CA GLY A 97 -11.86 -9.03 -25.76
C GLY A 97 -12.14 -7.68 -25.07
N ILE A 98 -11.11 -6.88 -24.82
CA ILE A 98 -11.23 -5.56 -24.21
C ILE A 98 -11.99 -4.62 -25.16
N LYS A 99 -12.96 -3.87 -24.61
CA LYS A 99 -13.74 -2.88 -25.37
C LYS A 99 -13.38 -1.45 -25.01
N LYS A 100 -13.04 -1.21 -23.74
CA LYS A 100 -12.62 0.11 -23.22
C LYS A 100 -11.28 -0.04 -22.53
N VAL A 101 -10.39 0.94 -22.68
CA VAL A 101 -9.13 1.01 -21.95
C VAL A 101 -8.98 2.39 -21.32
N LEU A 102 -8.55 2.40 -20.06
CA LEU A 102 -8.20 3.59 -19.32
C LEU A 102 -6.70 3.60 -19.11
N ILE A 103 -6.01 4.56 -19.72
CA ILE A 103 -4.56 4.73 -19.59
C ILE A 103 -4.30 5.69 -18.44
N HIS A 104 -3.52 5.24 -17.44
CA HIS A 104 -3.29 6.01 -16.22
C HIS A 104 -1.81 6.03 -15.85
N ASP A 105 -1.34 7.21 -15.43
CA ASP A 105 0.02 7.39 -14.92
C ASP A 105 0.13 6.83 -13.50
N ALA A 106 1.00 5.86 -13.26
CA ALA A 106 1.26 5.27 -11.93
C ALA A 106 1.63 6.31 -10.85
N ALA A 107 2.04 7.50 -11.26
CA ALA A 107 2.43 8.60 -10.37
C ALA A 107 1.25 9.53 -9.98
N ARG A 108 0.01 9.14 -10.22
CA ARG A 108 -1.22 9.85 -9.78
C ARG A 108 -2.04 8.98 -8.82
N PRO A 109 -1.61 8.87 -7.57
CA PRO A 109 -2.23 7.95 -6.59
C PRO A 109 -3.62 8.38 -6.12
N PHE A 110 -4.08 9.61 -6.44
CA PHE A 110 -5.29 10.22 -5.89
C PHE A 110 -6.45 10.29 -6.90
N VAL A 111 -6.44 9.44 -7.92
CA VAL A 111 -7.58 9.35 -8.82
C VAL A 111 -8.80 8.86 -8.04
N HIS A 112 -9.88 9.63 -8.08
CA HIS A 112 -11.11 9.28 -7.36
C HIS A 112 -11.92 8.24 -8.15
N PRO A 113 -12.55 7.25 -7.48
CA PRO A 113 -13.43 6.27 -8.13
C PRO A 113 -14.49 6.91 -9.03
N ALA A 114 -15.11 8.01 -8.60
CA ALA A 114 -16.11 8.72 -9.41
C ALA A 114 -15.54 9.23 -10.74
N THR A 115 -14.29 9.71 -10.77
CA THR A 115 -13.63 10.13 -12.02
C THR A 115 -13.43 8.96 -12.96
N ILE A 116 -12.97 7.81 -12.44
CA ILE A 116 -12.77 6.59 -13.23
C ILE A 116 -14.11 6.15 -13.85
N LEU A 117 -15.18 6.11 -13.06
CA LEU A 117 -16.52 5.74 -13.51
C LEU A 117 -17.07 6.73 -14.53
N SER A 118 -16.87 8.03 -14.34
CA SER A 118 -17.28 9.06 -15.29
C SER A 118 -16.60 8.92 -16.64
N VAL A 119 -15.28 8.62 -16.64
CA VAL A 119 -14.53 8.35 -17.88
C VAL A 119 -15.05 7.09 -18.56
N ILE A 120 -15.34 5.99 -17.82
CA ILE A 120 -15.92 4.76 -18.40
C ILE A 120 -17.27 5.05 -19.02
N SER A 121 -18.14 5.81 -18.35
CA SER A 121 -19.48 6.17 -18.83
C SER A 121 -19.42 7.04 -20.09
N ALA A 122 -18.50 8.03 -20.14
CA ALA A 122 -18.33 8.88 -21.32
C ALA A 122 -17.99 8.08 -22.60
N LEU A 123 -17.30 6.94 -22.46
CA LEU A 123 -16.94 6.07 -23.58
C LEU A 123 -18.13 5.31 -24.19
N ASP A 124 -19.31 5.33 -23.58
CA ASP A 124 -20.52 4.79 -24.19
C ASP A 124 -20.99 5.67 -25.35
N HIS A 125 -20.69 6.97 -25.31
CA HIS A 125 -21.12 7.96 -26.28
C HIS A 125 -19.96 8.53 -27.12
N HIS A 126 -18.72 8.48 -26.63
CA HIS A 126 -17.54 9.07 -27.26
C HIS A 126 -16.42 8.04 -27.47
N PRO A 127 -15.61 8.16 -28.53
CA PRO A 127 -14.46 7.26 -28.73
C PRO A 127 -13.31 7.51 -27.76
N GLY A 128 -13.20 8.73 -27.18
CA GLY A 128 -12.22 9.12 -26.18
C GLY A 128 -12.79 10.02 -25.10
N ALA A 129 -12.24 9.93 -23.89
CA ALA A 129 -12.58 10.74 -22.73
C ALA A 129 -11.32 11.05 -21.91
N LEU A 130 -11.14 12.29 -21.52
CA LEU A 130 -9.96 12.81 -20.85
C LEU A 130 -10.33 13.40 -19.48
N ALA A 131 -9.83 12.83 -18.40
CA ALA A 131 -9.92 13.45 -17.09
C ALA A 131 -9.07 14.75 -17.07
N ALA A 132 -9.69 15.87 -16.73
CA ALA A 132 -9.04 17.18 -16.77
C ALA A 132 -9.65 18.15 -15.75
N THR A 133 -8.90 19.18 -15.36
CA THR A 133 -9.38 20.27 -14.52
C THR A 133 -9.32 21.60 -15.26
N PRO A 134 -10.32 22.49 -15.07
CA PRO A 134 -10.23 23.85 -15.59
C PRO A 134 -8.96 24.55 -15.08
N LEU A 135 -8.35 25.35 -15.92
CA LEU A 135 -7.15 26.09 -15.52
C LEU A 135 -7.54 27.29 -14.64
N ALA A 136 -7.11 27.26 -13.38
CA ALA A 136 -7.39 28.33 -12.40
C ALA A 136 -6.35 29.48 -12.48
N ASP A 137 -5.09 29.16 -12.78
CA ASP A 137 -3.97 30.11 -12.77
C ASP A 137 -3.91 30.98 -14.04
N THR A 138 -3.31 32.16 -13.91
CA THR A 138 -2.99 33.00 -15.07
C THR A 138 -1.75 32.47 -15.77
N LEU A 139 -1.84 32.14 -17.06
CA LEU A 139 -0.72 31.67 -17.85
C LEU A 139 0.05 32.84 -18.47
N LYS A 140 1.37 32.76 -18.43
CA LYS A 140 2.30 33.64 -19.08
C LYS A 140 3.11 32.86 -20.11
N ARG A 141 3.25 33.42 -21.30
CA ARG A 141 4.24 32.91 -22.28
C ARG A 141 5.57 33.59 -22.01
N GLU A 142 6.62 32.80 -21.93
CA GLU A 142 7.99 33.28 -21.80
C GLU A 142 8.55 33.70 -23.17
N SER A 143 9.30 34.78 -23.22
CA SER A 143 10.17 35.17 -24.35
C SER A 143 11.52 34.48 -24.26
N GLN A 144 12.34 34.59 -25.31
CA GLN A 144 13.70 34.03 -25.34
C GLN A 144 14.64 34.60 -24.25
N ALA A 145 14.31 35.72 -23.64
CA ALA A 145 15.13 36.39 -22.61
C ALA A 145 14.64 36.11 -21.16
N GLY A 146 13.75 35.15 -20.95
CA GLY A 146 13.19 34.89 -19.63
C GLY A 146 12.16 35.93 -19.16
N LEU A 147 11.74 36.84 -20.04
CA LEU A 147 10.74 37.88 -19.77
C LEU A 147 9.33 37.36 -20.15
N VAL A 148 8.32 37.97 -19.57
CA VAL A 148 6.92 37.72 -19.97
C VAL A 148 6.69 38.31 -21.37
N ALA A 149 6.37 37.47 -22.35
CA ALA A 149 6.01 37.89 -23.70
C ALA A 149 4.53 38.28 -23.79
N GLU A 150 3.65 37.45 -23.22
CA GLU A 150 2.21 37.70 -23.23
C GLU A 150 1.47 36.96 -22.10
N THR A 151 0.25 37.40 -21.85
CA THR A 151 -0.70 36.66 -21.00
C THR A 151 -1.64 35.85 -21.88
N ILE A 152 -1.70 34.53 -21.64
CA ILE A 152 -2.59 33.64 -22.39
C ILE A 152 -3.98 33.66 -21.73
N PRO A 153 -5.06 33.96 -22.47
CA PRO A 153 -6.42 33.85 -21.95
C PRO A 153 -6.70 32.40 -21.51
N ARG A 154 -7.13 32.23 -20.26
CA ARG A 154 -7.37 30.89 -19.70
C ARG A 154 -8.76 30.31 -19.98
N ALA A 155 -9.67 31.09 -20.55
CA ALA A 155 -11.02 30.62 -20.89
C ALA A 155 -10.94 29.46 -21.87
N GLY A 156 -11.58 28.32 -21.51
CA GLY A 156 -11.55 27.10 -22.32
C GLY A 156 -10.25 26.29 -22.24
N LEU A 157 -9.28 26.69 -21.40
CA LEU A 157 -8.07 25.90 -21.17
C LEU A 157 -8.24 24.95 -19.97
N TRP A 158 -7.78 23.73 -20.14
CA TRP A 158 -7.85 22.65 -19.16
C TRP A 158 -6.48 22.05 -18.92
N ARG A 159 -6.24 21.58 -17.71
CA ARG A 159 -5.06 20.77 -17.37
C ARG A 159 -5.40 19.31 -17.57
N ALA A 160 -4.80 18.67 -18.55
CA ALA A 160 -4.94 17.25 -18.80
C ALA A 160 -4.39 16.43 -17.60
N GLN A 161 -5.18 15.45 -17.19
CA GLN A 161 -4.81 14.47 -16.17
C GLN A 161 -4.95 13.06 -16.72
N THR A 162 -4.97 12.06 -15.87
CA THR A 162 -5.32 10.68 -16.20
C THR A 162 -6.28 10.15 -15.13
N PRO A 163 -7.22 9.21 -15.47
CA PRO A 163 -7.20 8.35 -16.65
C PRO A 163 -7.59 9.07 -17.94
N GLN A 164 -6.98 8.63 -19.03
CA GLN A 164 -7.40 8.93 -20.40
C GLN A 164 -8.06 7.66 -20.95
N GLY A 165 -9.35 7.71 -21.14
CA GLY A 165 -10.16 6.58 -21.58
C GLY A 165 -10.38 6.57 -23.08
N PHE A 166 -10.43 5.37 -23.69
CA PHE A 166 -10.65 5.22 -25.12
C PHE A 166 -11.39 3.91 -25.41
N ARG A 167 -12.10 3.86 -26.56
CA ARG A 167 -12.46 2.59 -27.18
C ARG A 167 -11.19 1.88 -27.58
N PHE A 168 -11.05 0.63 -27.19
CA PHE A 168 -9.77 -0.08 -27.26
C PHE A 168 -9.19 -0.17 -28.66
N ASP A 169 -10.01 -0.61 -29.62
CA ASP A 169 -9.54 -0.83 -31.00
C ASP A 169 -9.12 0.49 -31.67
N ASP A 170 -9.83 1.59 -31.37
CA ASP A 170 -9.55 2.91 -31.94
C ASP A 170 -8.20 3.45 -31.49
N ILE A 171 -7.94 3.41 -30.17
CA ILE A 171 -6.67 3.94 -29.63
C ILE A 171 -5.48 3.05 -29.95
N LEU A 172 -5.67 1.72 -30.00
CA LEU A 172 -4.63 0.80 -30.44
C LEU A 172 -4.22 1.07 -31.88
N ALA A 173 -5.20 1.26 -32.79
CA ALA A 173 -4.94 1.62 -34.17
C ALA A 173 -4.22 2.98 -34.30
N ALA A 174 -4.61 3.98 -33.49
CA ALA A 174 -3.97 5.28 -33.45
C ALA A 174 -2.50 5.19 -33.01
N HIS A 175 -2.21 4.46 -31.95
CA HIS A 175 -0.83 4.24 -31.45
C HIS A 175 0.03 3.49 -32.47
N ARG A 176 -0.48 2.44 -33.12
CA ARG A 176 0.22 1.72 -34.20
C ARG A 176 0.54 2.64 -35.37
N LYS A 177 -0.42 3.47 -35.79
CA LYS A 177 -0.22 4.45 -36.87
C LYS A 177 0.82 5.50 -36.47
N ALA A 178 0.82 6.00 -35.22
CA ALA A 178 1.81 6.93 -34.74
C ALA A 178 3.21 6.29 -34.75
N ALA A 179 3.37 5.07 -34.28
CA ALA A 179 4.62 4.34 -34.31
C ALA A 179 5.19 4.14 -35.72
N THR A 180 4.34 3.79 -36.70
CA THR A 180 4.77 3.60 -38.10
C THR A 180 5.10 4.92 -38.81
N SER A 181 4.55 6.06 -38.33
CA SER A 181 4.86 7.38 -38.89
C SER A 181 6.19 7.96 -38.39
N GLY A 182 6.86 7.28 -37.45
CA GLY A 182 8.09 7.77 -36.82
C GLY A 182 7.89 8.94 -35.86
N ARG A 183 6.65 9.31 -35.53
CA ARG A 183 6.34 10.37 -34.57
C ARG A 183 6.38 9.86 -33.16
N ASP A 184 7.18 10.48 -32.30
CA ASP A 184 7.32 10.19 -30.87
C ASP A 184 7.18 11.45 -29.98
N ASP A 185 6.70 12.55 -30.57
CA ASP A 185 6.59 13.88 -29.96
C ASP A 185 5.22 14.13 -29.26
N PHE A 186 4.37 13.13 -29.16
CA PHE A 186 3.09 13.27 -28.49
C PHE A 186 3.24 13.34 -26.97
N THR A 187 2.59 14.33 -26.37
CA THR A 187 2.67 14.59 -24.93
C THR A 187 1.86 13.61 -24.08
N ASP A 188 0.74 13.13 -24.62
CA ASP A 188 -0.18 12.20 -23.99
C ASP A 188 -0.99 11.38 -25.02
N ASP A 189 -1.88 10.51 -24.53
CA ASP A 189 -2.67 9.63 -25.42
C ASP A 189 -3.82 10.37 -26.09
N ALA A 190 -4.31 11.45 -25.46
CA ALA A 190 -5.31 12.33 -26.06
C ALA A 190 -4.74 13.03 -27.29
N ALA A 191 -3.50 13.49 -27.27
CA ALA A 191 -2.84 14.09 -28.45
C ALA A 191 -2.69 13.10 -29.61
N ILE A 192 -2.46 11.81 -29.32
CA ILE A 192 -2.44 10.76 -30.36
C ILE A 192 -3.85 10.54 -30.93
N ALA A 193 -4.88 10.53 -30.07
CA ALA A 193 -6.27 10.41 -30.49
C ALA A 193 -6.69 11.59 -31.37
N GLU A 194 -6.36 12.83 -30.97
CA GLU A 194 -6.61 14.05 -31.75
C GLU A 194 -5.95 14.00 -33.13
N TRP A 195 -4.67 13.61 -33.18
CA TRP A 195 -3.94 13.43 -34.43
C TRP A 195 -4.59 12.36 -35.32
N ALA A 196 -5.13 11.30 -34.71
CA ALA A 196 -5.90 10.26 -35.43
C ALA A 196 -7.33 10.70 -35.76
N ARG A 197 -7.74 11.92 -35.40
CA ARG A 197 -9.09 12.49 -35.57
C ARG A 197 -10.17 11.75 -34.76
N LEU A 198 -9.81 11.21 -33.61
CA LEU A 198 -10.76 10.64 -32.65
C LEU A 198 -11.23 11.76 -31.72
N PRO A 199 -12.52 12.06 -31.62
CA PRO A 199 -13.04 13.03 -30.67
C PRO A 199 -12.79 12.59 -29.24
N VAL A 200 -12.29 13.50 -28.38
CA VAL A 200 -12.04 13.27 -26.97
C VAL A 200 -12.86 14.26 -26.14
N VAL A 201 -13.76 13.76 -25.30
CA VAL A 201 -14.57 14.60 -24.43
C VAL A 201 -13.81 14.86 -23.10
N LEU A 202 -13.94 16.08 -22.58
CA LEU A 202 -13.39 16.41 -21.26
C LEU A 202 -14.32 15.88 -20.16
N VAL A 203 -13.74 15.23 -19.17
CA VAL A 203 -14.40 14.79 -17.94
C VAL A 203 -13.76 15.56 -16.78
N GLU A 204 -14.57 16.35 -16.08
CA GLU A 204 -14.06 17.14 -14.96
C GLU A 204 -13.54 16.25 -13.83
N ASP A 205 -12.36 16.61 -13.32
CA ASP A 205 -11.67 15.89 -12.26
C ASP A 205 -11.21 16.86 -11.15
N SER A 206 -10.75 16.30 -10.06
CA SER A 206 -10.23 17.06 -8.92
C SER A 206 -8.80 17.53 -9.13
N PRO A 207 -8.43 18.75 -8.72
CA PRO A 207 -7.03 19.18 -8.60
C PRO A 207 -6.19 18.25 -7.72
N ALA A 208 -6.82 17.51 -6.79
CA ALA A 208 -6.15 16.53 -5.93
C ALA A 208 -5.55 15.35 -6.70
N ASN A 209 -6.03 15.04 -7.93
CA ASN A 209 -5.43 14.04 -8.82
C ASN A 209 -4.18 14.59 -9.51
N PHE A 210 -3.28 15.21 -8.75
CA PHE A 210 -2.03 15.73 -9.30
C PHE A 210 -1.00 14.60 -9.49
N LYS A 211 -0.06 14.85 -10.39
CA LYS A 211 1.04 13.92 -10.68
C LYS A 211 2.21 14.19 -9.74
N ILE A 212 2.66 13.17 -9.01
CA ILE A 212 3.89 13.25 -8.22
C ILE A 212 5.07 13.30 -9.17
N THR A 213 5.77 14.45 -9.20
CA THR A 213 6.92 14.70 -10.10
C THR A 213 8.16 15.12 -9.34
N THR A 214 8.01 15.71 -8.17
CA THR A 214 9.08 16.24 -7.33
C THR A 214 9.00 15.68 -5.90
N PRO A 215 10.09 15.80 -5.10
CA PRO A 215 10.02 15.47 -3.67
C PRO A 215 9.01 16.34 -2.89
N ALA A 216 8.76 17.56 -3.37
CA ALA A 216 7.75 18.45 -2.78
C ALA A 216 6.33 17.89 -2.99
N ASP A 217 6.04 17.34 -4.20
CA ASP A 217 4.76 16.70 -4.47
C ASP A 217 4.54 15.48 -3.58
N LEU A 218 5.60 14.69 -3.32
CA LEU A 218 5.50 13.52 -2.44
C LEU A 218 5.18 13.94 -1.00
N ARG A 219 5.82 14.99 -0.48
CA ARG A 219 5.49 15.54 0.84
C ARG A 219 4.07 16.12 0.92
N MET A 220 3.61 16.75 -0.16
CA MET A 220 2.24 17.24 -0.28
C MET A 220 1.25 16.08 -0.31
N ALA A 221 1.57 15.02 -1.03
CA ALA A 221 0.79 13.79 -1.09
C ALA A 221 0.66 13.13 0.29
N ASP A 222 1.76 13.00 1.06
CA ASP A 222 1.72 12.48 2.43
C ASP A 222 0.78 13.33 3.32
N LYS A 223 0.87 14.66 3.23
CA LYS A 223 -0.05 15.55 3.97
C LYS A 223 -1.50 15.35 3.57
N LEU A 224 -1.79 15.23 2.27
CA LEU A 224 -3.17 15.01 1.79
C LEU A 224 -3.76 13.72 2.34
N ILE A 225 -3.00 12.63 2.39
CA ILE A 225 -3.47 11.38 2.99
C ILE A 225 -3.68 11.54 4.50
N MET A 226 -2.80 12.28 5.18
CA MET A 226 -2.93 12.54 6.61
C MET A 226 -4.06 13.51 6.96
N THR A 227 -4.45 14.39 6.02
CA THR A 227 -5.49 15.42 6.22
C THR A 227 -6.79 15.12 5.48
N SER A 228 -6.82 14.15 4.56
CA SER A 228 -8.11 13.64 4.06
C SER A 228 -8.94 13.23 5.27
N PRO A 229 -10.23 13.50 5.30
CA PRO A 229 -11.12 12.81 6.21
C PRO A 229 -11.05 11.32 5.80
N LEU A 230 -10.03 10.63 6.30
CA LEU A 230 -10.10 9.18 6.48
C LEU A 230 -11.43 8.93 7.18
N PRO A 231 -12.14 7.83 6.93
CA PRO A 231 -13.19 7.40 7.82
C PRO A 231 -12.64 7.64 9.22
N GLU A 232 -13.41 8.31 10.11
CA GLU A 232 -12.92 8.72 11.43
C GLU A 232 -12.28 7.51 12.08
N TRP A 233 -10.94 7.42 11.95
CA TRP A 233 -10.20 6.32 12.49
C TRP A 233 -10.27 6.44 14.00
N LEU A 234 -11.13 5.63 14.59
CA LEU A 234 -11.24 5.58 16.04
C LEU A 234 -9.98 4.88 16.58
N PRO A 235 -9.23 5.57 17.45
CA PRO A 235 -8.14 4.92 18.16
C PRO A 235 -8.71 3.97 19.21
N CYS A 236 -8.53 2.67 18.99
CA CYS A 236 -8.95 1.60 19.89
C CYS A 236 -7.71 1.03 20.58
N SER A 237 -7.63 1.16 21.89
CA SER A 237 -6.54 0.58 22.69
C SER A 237 -6.96 -0.75 23.29
N GLY A 238 -6.02 -1.69 23.30
CA GLY A 238 -6.17 -2.96 24.00
C GLY A 238 -4.96 -3.23 24.87
N THR A 239 -5.18 -3.97 25.95
CA THR A 239 -4.13 -4.45 26.84
C THR A 239 -4.23 -5.96 26.99
N GLY A 240 -3.10 -6.62 27.10
CA GLY A 240 -3.01 -8.05 27.38
C GLY A 240 -2.04 -8.32 28.50
N PHE A 241 -2.29 -9.35 29.26
CA PHE A 241 -1.44 -9.84 30.32
C PHE A 241 -1.40 -11.36 30.26
N ASP A 242 -0.20 -11.92 30.25
CA ASP A 242 -0.01 -13.37 30.33
C ASP A 242 1.13 -13.71 31.28
N VAL A 243 1.05 -14.92 31.85
CA VAL A 243 2.04 -15.45 32.80
C VAL A 243 2.21 -16.94 32.63
N HIS A 244 3.47 -17.38 32.56
CA HIS A 244 3.81 -18.79 32.53
C HIS A 244 4.80 -19.12 33.64
N ARG A 245 4.51 -20.24 34.37
CA ARG A 245 5.42 -20.77 35.37
C ARG A 245 6.60 -21.48 34.71
N PHE A 246 7.73 -21.51 35.41
CA PHE A 246 8.86 -22.32 34.98
C PHE A 246 8.58 -23.82 35.09
N THR A 247 9.23 -24.58 34.23
CA THR A 247 9.23 -26.04 34.18
C THR A 247 10.62 -26.51 33.76
N ASP A 248 10.85 -27.82 33.75
CA ASP A 248 12.10 -28.36 33.20
C ASP A 248 12.32 -27.95 31.76
N GLY A 249 13.56 -27.59 31.42
CA GLY A 249 13.92 -27.14 30.08
C GLY A 249 15.29 -26.45 30.07
N ASP A 250 15.73 -26.06 28.90
CA ASP A 250 17.01 -25.43 28.65
C ASP A 250 16.92 -24.06 27.94
N ASN A 251 15.68 -23.63 27.68
CA ASN A 251 15.40 -22.37 27.00
C ASN A 251 13.96 -21.89 27.23
N VAL A 252 13.73 -20.60 26.98
CA VAL A 252 12.42 -19.96 26.94
C VAL A 252 12.19 -19.29 25.60
N MET A 253 10.93 -19.29 25.11
CA MET A 253 10.53 -18.52 23.94
C MET A 253 9.96 -17.18 24.39
N LEU A 254 10.53 -16.06 23.93
CA LEU A 254 10.07 -14.71 24.26
C LEU A 254 10.12 -13.80 23.03
N GLY A 255 8.96 -13.31 22.63
CA GLY A 255 8.81 -12.48 21.41
C GLY A 255 9.23 -13.20 20.13
N GLY A 256 9.06 -14.52 20.07
CA GLY A 256 9.45 -15.39 18.97
C GLY A 256 10.94 -15.70 18.90
N ILE A 257 11.70 -15.35 19.95
CA ILE A 257 13.16 -15.61 20.04
C ILE A 257 13.43 -16.66 21.09
N ARG A 258 14.20 -17.68 20.71
CA ARG A 258 14.67 -18.71 21.64
C ARG A 258 15.83 -18.16 22.48
N ILE A 259 15.64 -18.09 23.77
CA ILE A 259 16.62 -17.57 24.73
C ILE A 259 17.10 -18.72 25.63
N PRO A 260 18.41 -19.00 25.69
CA PRO A 260 18.96 -20.00 26.63
C PRO A 260 18.60 -19.66 28.09
N HIS A 261 18.09 -20.64 28.83
CA HIS A 261 17.71 -20.50 30.24
C HIS A 261 17.80 -21.86 30.92
N THR A 262 17.89 -21.90 32.23
CA THR A 262 17.97 -23.15 33.02
C THR A 262 16.62 -23.85 33.20
N HIS A 263 15.54 -23.23 32.72
CA HIS A 263 14.16 -23.74 32.78
C HIS A 263 13.43 -23.43 31.49
N GLY A 264 12.41 -24.22 31.16
CA GLY A 264 11.40 -23.90 30.16
C GLY A 264 10.20 -23.18 30.76
N LEU A 265 9.21 -22.85 29.93
CA LEU A 265 7.91 -22.32 30.36
C LEU A 265 6.81 -23.37 30.16
N ALA A 266 5.99 -23.60 31.19
CA ALA A 266 4.88 -24.53 31.15
C ALA A 266 3.71 -23.88 30.36
N ALA A 267 3.37 -24.47 29.22
CA ALA A 267 2.28 -23.99 28.36
C ALA A 267 1.71 -25.12 27.49
N HIS A 268 0.55 -24.89 26.89
CA HIS A 268 -0.01 -25.78 25.86
C HIS A 268 0.62 -25.50 24.46
N SER A 269 1.19 -24.29 24.24
CA SER A 269 1.91 -23.87 23.05
C SER A 269 3.43 -23.92 23.28
N ASP A 270 4.22 -23.13 22.52
CA ASP A 270 5.65 -22.91 22.78
C ASP A 270 5.94 -22.04 24.02
N GLY A 271 4.89 -21.53 24.70
CA GLY A 271 4.98 -20.77 25.95
C GLY A 271 5.48 -19.34 25.81
N ASP A 272 5.38 -18.73 24.63
CA ASP A 272 5.78 -17.36 24.42
C ASP A 272 4.78 -16.37 25.05
N VAL A 273 5.01 -16.05 26.32
CA VAL A 273 4.19 -15.14 27.11
C VAL A 273 4.07 -13.75 26.50
N VAL A 274 5.05 -13.31 25.71
CA VAL A 274 5.07 -12.00 25.03
C VAL A 274 4.08 -11.98 23.88
N LEU A 275 4.14 -12.99 23.02
CA LEU A 275 3.24 -13.10 21.87
C LEU A 275 1.80 -13.39 22.30
N HIS A 276 1.58 -14.11 23.41
CA HIS A 276 0.25 -14.29 23.99
C HIS A 276 -0.33 -12.95 24.50
N ALA A 277 0.42 -12.21 25.30
CA ALA A 277 -0.03 -10.90 25.79
C ALA A 277 -0.33 -9.92 24.62
N LEU A 278 0.50 -9.94 23.57
CA LEU A 278 0.24 -9.13 22.37
C LEU A 278 -1.03 -9.59 21.62
N THR A 279 -1.28 -10.90 21.55
CA THR A 279 -2.50 -11.45 20.94
C THR A 279 -3.73 -10.97 21.66
N ASP A 280 -3.75 -11.07 22.99
CA ASP A 280 -4.85 -10.60 23.83
C ASP A 280 -5.05 -9.09 23.72
N ALA A 281 -3.94 -8.31 23.65
CA ALA A 281 -4.02 -6.87 23.46
C ALA A 281 -4.70 -6.52 22.12
N VAL A 282 -4.39 -7.23 21.04
CA VAL A 282 -5.02 -7.02 19.73
C VAL A 282 -6.49 -7.43 19.74
N LEU A 283 -6.80 -8.61 20.24
CA LEU A 283 -8.19 -9.13 20.33
C LEU A 283 -9.05 -8.24 21.22
N GLY A 284 -8.51 -7.80 22.37
CA GLY A 284 -9.20 -6.88 23.28
C GLY A 284 -9.47 -5.51 22.64
N ALA A 285 -8.55 -4.98 21.83
CA ALA A 285 -8.76 -3.73 21.10
C ALA A 285 -9.83 -3.85 20.02
N LEU A 286 -10.03 -5.05 19.44
CA LEU A 286 -11.12 -5.36 18.51
C LEU A 286 -12.47 -5.63 19.21
N GLY A 287 -12.47 -5.84 20.53
CA GLY A 287 -13.65 -6.30 21.26
C GLY A 287 -14.00 -7.78 21.03
N GLU A 288 -13.03 -8.60 20.57
CA GLU A 288 -13.21 -10.00 20.21
C GLU A 288 -12.82 -10.99 21.32
N GLY A 289 -12.66 -10.54 22.56
CA GLY A 289 -12.34 -11.40 23.70
C GLY A 289 -10.84 -11.69 23.83
N ASP A 290 -10.47 -12.94 24.06
CA ASP A 290 -9.10 -13.37 24.38
C ASP A 290 -8.62 -14.56 23.53
N ILE A 291 -7.34 -14.87 23.65
CA ILE A 291 -6.70 -16.00 22.96
C ILE A 291 -7.36 -17.35 23.26
N GLY A 292 -7.87 -17.55 24.48
CA GLY A 292 -8.53 -18.81 24.89
C GLY A 292 -9.85 -19.06 24.17
N GLN A 293 -10.57 -18.02 23.80
CA GLN A 293 -11.83 -18.12 23.03
C GLN A 293 -11.57 -18.55 21.58
N HIS A 294 -10.50 -18.07 20.96
CA HIS A 294 -10.17 -18.37 19.57
C HIS A 294 -9.30 -19.63 19.40
N PHE A 295 -8.47 -19.93 20.40
CA PHE A 295 -7.51 -21.04 20.38
C PHE A 295 -7.60 -21.83 21.69
N PRO A 296 -8.74 -22.52 21.95
CA PRO A 296 -8.97 -23.16 23.23
C PRO A 296 -7.91 -24.23 23.52
N PRO A 297 -7.31 -24.21 24.73
CA PRO A 297 -6.29 -25.18 25.13
C PRO A 297 -6.77 -26.64 25.10
N SER A 298 -8.06 -26.85 25.12
CA SER A 298 -8.69 -28.18 25.01
C SER A 298 -8.62 -28.78 23.60
N ASP A 299 -8.38 -27.97 22.57
CA ASP A 299 -8.24 -28.44 21.20
C ASP A 299 -6.80 -28.95 20.95
N PRO A 300 -6.63 -30.27 20.69
CA PRO A 300 -5.32 -30.88 20.45
C PRO A 300 -4.53 -30.25 19.31
N LYS A 301 -5.20 -29.58 18.38
CA LYS A 301 -4.61 -28.86 17.24
C LYS A 301 -3.56 -27.80 17.67
N TRP A 302 -3.74 -27.23 18.86
CA TRP A 302 -2.90 -26.15 19.35
C TRP A 302 -1.76 -26.61 20.27
N ARG A 303 -1.69 -27.92 20.55
CA ARG A 303 -0.64 -28.45 21.41
C ARG A 303 0.74 -28.27 20.75
N GLY A 304 1.64 -27.55 21.44
CA GLY A 304 2.97 -27.23 20.94
C GLY A 304 2.99 -26.26 19.77
N ALA A 305 1.86 -25.60 19.46
CA ALA A 305 1.80 -24.62 18.39
C ALA A 305 2.72 -23.42 18.69
N ALA A 306 3.36 -22.88 17.64
CA ALA A 306 4.17 -21.68 17.76
C ALA A 306 3.27 -20.44 17.95
N SER A 307 3.50 -19.66 19.00
CA SER A 307 2.63 -18.54 19.42
C SER A 307 2.51 -17.42 18.37
N HIS A 308 3.45 -17.33 17.43
CA HIS A 308 3.33 -16.38 16.31
C HIS A 308 2.11 -16.64 15.42
N ILE A 309 1.55 -17.86 15.42
CA ILE A 309 0.34 -18.21 14.66
C ILE A 309 -0.86 -17.45 15.22
N PHE A 310 -0.95 -17.38 16.55
CA PHE A 310 -2.05 -16.70 17.25
C PHE A 310 -1.99 -15.18 17.01
N LEU A 311 -0.82 -14.60 17.15
CA LEU A 311 -0.64 -13.16 16.89
C LEU A 311 -0.90 -12.80 15.42
N LYS A 312 -0.46 -13.64 14.46
CA LYS A 312 -0.77 -13.43 13.04
C LYS A 312 -2.28 -13.47 12.75
N ASP A 313 -3.01 -14.38 13.38
CA ASP A 313 -4.48 -14.43 13.22
C ASP A 313 -5.14 -13.17 13.80
N ALA A 314 -4.74 -12.72 14.98
CA ALA A 314 -5.24 -11.48 15.56
C ALA A 314 -4.93 -10.26 14.67
N VAL A 315 -3.72 -10.17 14.11
CA VAL A 315 -3.34 -9.12 13.14
C VAL A 315 -4.19 -9.20 11.87
N ARG A 316 -4.44 -10.39 11.31
CA ARG A 316 -5.32 -10.56 10.16
C ARG A 316 -6.72 -10.03 10.42
N ARG A 317 -7.29 -10.29 11.62
CA ARG A 317 -8.61 -9.79 12.02
C ARG A 317 -8.66 -8.26 12.02
N VAL A 318 -7.59 -7.56 12.44
CA VAL A 318 -7.52 -6.10 12.34
C VAL A 318 -7.71 -5.65 10.90
N TYR A 319 -7.06 -6.31 9.94
CA TYR A 319 -7.20 -5.98 8.52
C TYR A 319 -8.58 -6.35 7.97
N ASP A 320 -9.15 -7.48 8.41
CA ASP A 320 -10.51 -7.90 8.01
C ASP A 320 -11.58 -6.87 8.45
N HIS A 321 -11.34 -6.16 9.58
CA HIS A 321 -12.16 -5.03 10.03
C HIS A 321 -11.83 -3.71 9.28
N GLY A 322 -10.97 -3.73 8.28
CA GLY A 322 -10.51 -2.52 7.60
C GLY A 322 -9.59 -1.64 8.45
N GLY A 323 -9.14 -2.14 9.59
CA GLY A 323 -8.30 -1.43 10.54
C GLY A 323 -6.80 -1.51 10.25
N ARG A 324 -6.02 -0.85 11.09
CA ARG A 324 -4.55 -0.93 11.08
C ARG A 324 -3.98 -0.84 12.49
N ILE A 325 -2.81 -1.42 12.71
CA ILE A 325 -2.09 -1.31 13.98
C ILE A 325 -1.22 -0.06 13.94
N ALA A 326 -1.37 0.84 14.93
CA ALA A 326 -0.57 2.04 15.02
C ALA A 326 0.77 1.78 15.71
N ASN A 327 0.77 1.07 16.84
CA ASN A 327 1.97 0.66 17.58
C ASN A 327 1.65 -0.51 18.52
N ALA A 328 2.72 -1.14 19.02
CA ALA A 328 2.66 -2.15 20.06
C ALA A 328 3.76 -1.89 21.09
N ASP A 329 3.48 -2.13 22.34
CA ASP A 329 4.43 -1.99 23.45
C ASP A 329 4.28 -3.17 24.41
N VAL A 330 5.39 -3.78 24.82
CA VAL A 330 5.41 -4.89 25.75
C VAL A 330 6.42 -4.71 26.87
N THR A 331 6.03 -5.05 28.07
CA THR A 331 6.89 -5.07 29.26
C THR A 331 6.95 -6.47 29.81
N LEU A 332 8.14 -7.05 29.88
CA LEU A 332 8.39 -8.33 30.55
C LEU A 332 8.72 -8.08 32.02
N LEU A 333 8.18 -8.92 32.88
CA LEU A 333 8.44 -8.95 34.30
C LEU A 333 9.14 -10.27 34.63
N CYS A 334 10.45 -10.24 34.85
CA CYS A 334 11.26 -11.41 35.17
C CYS A 334 12.59 -11.04 35.84
N GLU A 335 13.08 -11.87 36.75
CA GLU A 335 14.41 -11.75 37.28
C GLU A 335 15.48 -12.31 36.32
N ALA A 336 15.11 -13.32 35.55
CA ALA A 336 15.92 -13.97 34.53
C ALA A 336 14.99 -14.54 33.43
N PRO A 337 15.47 -14.62 32.15
CA PRO A 337 16.79 -14.19 31.65
C PRO A 337 16.92 -12.68 31.57
N LYS A 338 18.15 -12.17 31.36
CA LYS A 338 18.35 -10.75 31.04
C LYS A 338 17.85 -10.45 29.61
N ILE A 339 16.84 -9.60 29.50
CA ILE A 339 16.16 -9.32 28.21
C ILE A 339 16.98 -8.34 27.32
N GLY A 340 17.77 -7.46 27.93
CA GLY A 340 18.52 -6.43 27.19
C GLY A 340 19.26 -6.93 25.93
N PRO A 341 20.06 -8.02 26.01
CA PRO A 341 20.78 -8.55 24.85
C PRO A 341 19.88 -9.07 23.71
N HIS A 342 18.63 -9.43 24.01
CA HIS A 342 17.69 -10.04 23.06
C HIS A 342 16.63 -9.05 22.54
N ARG A 343 16.56 -7.84 23.15
CA ARG A 343 15.51 -6.85 22.91
C ARG A 343 15.35 -6.48 21.43
N ASP A 344 16.44 -6.21 20.74
CA ASP A 344 16.37 -5.76 19.34
C ASP A 344 15.91 -6.89 18.40
N ALA A 345 16.30 -8.13 18.66
CA ALA A 345 15.83 -9.30 17.93
C ALA A 345 14.34 -9.55 18.17
N MET A 346 13.88 -9.47 19.43
CA MET A 346 12.46 -9.57 19.78
C MET A 346 11.64 -8.47 19.08
N LYS A 347 12.10 -7.24 19.16
CA LYS A 347 11.49 -6.07 18.51
C LYS A 347 11.34 -6.25 17.02
N ALA A 348 12.40 -6.70 16.35
CA ALA A 348 12.38 -6.95 14.90
C ALA A 348 11.39 -8.07 14.52
N ASN A 349 11.37 -9.16 15.29
CA ASN A 349 10.46 -10.29 15.05
C ASN A 349 8.99 -9.90 15.28
N ILE A 350 8.68 -9.22 16.38
CA ILE A 350 7.33 -8.72 16.67
C ILE A 350 6.87 -7.76 15.55
N ALA A 351 7.73 -6.83 15.14
CA ALA A 351 7.44 -5.92 14.04
C ALA A 351 7.14 -6.65 12.74
N GLN A 352 7.90 -7.69 12.42
CA GLN A 352 7.67 -8.53 11.24
C GLN A 352 6.32 -9.26 11.30
N ILE A 353 5.97 -9.85 12.46
CA ILE A 353 4.70 -10.57 12.66
C ILE A 353 3.51 -9.61 12.51
N MET A 354 3.62 -8.41 13.08
CA MET A 354 2.54 -7.42 13.13
C MET A 354 2.49 -6.50 11.90
N GLY A 355 3.44 -6.62 10.96
CA GLY A 355 3.51 -5.73 9.79
C GLY A 355 3.85 -4.28 10.13
N LEU A 356 4.60 -4.04 11.21
CA LEU A 356 4.98 -2.72 11.70
C LEU A 356 6.42 -2.35 11.33
N ASP A 357 6.69 -1.04 11.30
CA ASP A 357 8.06 -0.55 11.40
C ASP A 357 8.60 -0.89 12.81
N PRO A 358 9.82 -1.42 12.96
CA PRO A 358 10.43 -1.65 14.26
C PRO A 358 10.43 -0.42 15.19
N ALA A 359 10.44 0.79 14.66
CA ALA A 359 10.32 2.02 15.46
C ALA A 359 8.98 2.15 16.20
N ARG A 360 7.95 1.40 15.78
CA ARG A 360 6.60 1.38 16.39
C ARG A 360 6.39 0.22 17.36
N VAL A 361 7.43 -0.56 17.66
CA VAL A 361 7.38 -1.66 18.61
C VAL A 361 8.28 -1.32 19.80
N GLY A 362 7.69 -1.27 21.00
CA GLY A 362 8.39 -1.13 22.27
C GLY A 362 8.62 -2.50 22.92
N VAL A 363 9.83 -2.77 23.42
CA VAL A 363 10.14 -3.94 24.24
C VAL A 363 10.94 -3.47 25.45
N LYS A 364 10.38 -3.69 26.64
CA LYS A 364 10.97 -3.30 27.94
C LYS A 364 10.96 -4.51 28.86
N ALA A 365 11.83 -4.50 29.85
CA ALA A 365 11.83 -5.48 30.92
C ALA A 365 12.13 -4.82 32.26
N THR A 366 11.54 -5.35 33.31
CA THR A 366 11.80 -4.95 34.68
C THR A 366 11.85 -6.19 35.57
N THR A 367 12.57 -6.07 36.70
CA THR A 367 12.47 -6.99 37.83
C THR A 367 11.31 -6.57 38.73
N THR A 368 10.93 -7.40 39.66
CA THR A 368 9.99 -7.05 40.73
C THR A 368 10.68 -6.92 42.08
N GLU A 369 12.00 -6.68 42.05
CA GLU A 369 12.87 -6.47 43.27
C GLU A 369 12.73 -7.61 44.30
N GLY A 370 12.62 -8.85 43.79
CA GLY A 370 12.42 -10.04 44.63
C GLY A 370 11.00 -10.24 45.15
N LEU A 371 10.05 -9.37 44.80
CA LEU A 371 8.66 -9.45 45.26
C LEU A 371 7.79 -10.29 44.30
N GLY A 372 6.79 -10.97 44.87
CA GLY A 372 5.84 -11.75 44.12
C GLY A 372 6.43 -13.00 43.47
N PHE A 373 5.66 -13.66 42.60
CA PHE A 373 6.06 -14.89 41.93
C PHE A 373 7.22 -14.72 40.93
N THR A 374 7.25 -13.58 40.23
CA THR A 374 8.38 -13.26 39.34
C THR A 374 9.67 -12.99 40.12
N GLY A 375 9.56 -12.29 41.23
CA GLY A 375 10.70 -12.03 42.13
C GLY A 375 11.25 -13.30 42.80
N ARG A 376 10.37 -14.27 43.13
CA ARG A 376 10.79 -15.58 43.63
C ARG A 376 11.23 -16.56 42.52
N ARG A 377 11.28 -16.07 41.25
CA ARG A 377 11.68 -16.87 40.08
C ARG A 377 10.81 -18.08 39.83
N GLU A 378 9.50 -17.96 40.03
CA GLU A 378 8.53 -19.01 39.77
C GLU A 378 8.03 -19.03 38.32
N GLY A 379 8.23 -17.94 37.58
CA GLY A 379 7.82 -17.79 36.18
C GLY A 379 8.15 -16.42 35.60
N ILE A 380 7.63 -16.18 34.40
CA ILE A 380 7.73 -14.93 33.65
C ILE A 380 6.34 -14.41 33.36
N ALA A 381 6.13 -13.09 33.49
CA ALA A 381 4.94 -12.39 33.05
C ALA A 381 5.25 -11.38 31.95
N ALA A 382 4.27 -11.11 31.10
CA ALA A 382 4.32 -10.03 30.13
C ALA A 382 3.04 -9.21 30.15
N MET A 383 3.18 -7.91 30.07
CA MET A 383 2.09 -6.96 29.82
C MET A 383 2.29 -6.34 28.44
N ALA A 384 1.24 -6.31 27.64
CA ALA A 384 1.24 -5.70 26.34
C ALA A 384 0.16 -4.64 26.22
N SER A 385 0.42 -3.63 25.41
CA SER A 385 -0.60 -2.70 24.92
C SER A 385 -0.45 -2.48 23.42
N VAL A 386 -1.57 -2.34 22.75
CA VAL A 386 -1.60 -2.00 21.33
C VAL A 386 -2.56 -0.85 21.10
N MET A 387 -2.27 -0.05 20.07
CA MET A 387 -3.20 0.93 19.54
C MET A 387 -3.58 0.51 18.13
N LEU A 388 -4.86 0.28 17.91
CA LEU A 388 -5.45 0.10 16.60
C LEU A 388 -6.09 1.41 16.13
N LEU A 389 -6.20 1.55 14.85
CA LEU A 389 -7.02 2.55 14.20
C LEU A 389 -8.08 1.78 13.41
N LEU A 390 -9.34 1.86 13.82
CA LEU A 390 -10.48 1.21 13.17
C LEU A 390 -11.33 2.25 12.42
N PRO A 391 -11.94 1.89 11.27
CA PRO A 391 -12.81 2.80 10.51
C PRO A 391 -14.11 3.11 11.26
#